data_95a70d31e6241524ce85a3926f94de40
#
_entry.id   95a70d31e6241524ce85a3926f94de40
#
_cell.length_a   1.000
_cell.length_b   1.000
_cell.length_c   1.000
_cell.angle_alpha   90.00
_cell.angle_beta   90.00
_cell.angle_gamma   90.00
#
_symmetry.space_group_name_H-M   'P 1'
#
loop_
_entity.id
_entity.type
_entity.pdbx_description
1 polymer ?
#
loop_
_entity_poly.entity_id
_entity_poly.type
_entity_poly.pdbx_seq_one_letter_code
_entity_poly.pdbx_strand_id
1 'polypeptide(L)'
;MTNPALWSAQAHMPSVIGRQINVVSGKGAYLTTDTGARLFDATASLWYANIGHAREEMAEVAYEQMKTLEAYHVFGRYTNNRAIELSEKLVSISPIDDPKVILNSGGSDSIDAALKLVRRYWNQVGRTNKKVIISREHSYHGLHAYGTSVAGLDYNREGYGSDSLVEGTARVDKHDVGDFSATIERIGAENIAAYIAEPVMGTGGVHPPRKGYFAEIQRLCRENDILFIADEVITGFGRTGEMFASTRYQLKPDIIVFAKGVTSGYAALGGILVAPRVWQPFFEKGKSSPIYRHGTTYSGHLVSSALALKNLEILEREGLVARSAALEQILASELKSIESHDFVTAARIGGFMGCVELSNEISAESITDRLIEYGFITRPLRGNAIQISPPFITKDQEVRDLLSAVRTVLDRAKPVCRMGKAREKIAI
;
A
#
# COMPACT_ATOMS: atom_id res chain seq x y z
N MET A 1 7.87 -12.01 -33.32
CA MET A 1 7.14 -11.05 -32.42
C MET A 1 8.02 -9.85 -32.21
N THR A 2 7.52 -8.65 -32.49
CA THR A 2 8.28 -7.41 -32.23
C THR A 2 8.33 -7.20 -30.72
N ASN A 3 9.50 -6.84 -30.18
CA ASN A 3 9.62 -6.47 -28.77
C ASN A 3 8.71 -5.27 -28.49
N PRO A 4 7.88 -5.30 -27.42
CA PRO A 4 7.04 -4.16 -27.07
C PRO A 4 7.93 -2.97 -26.67
N ALA A 5 7.53 -1.77 -27.06
CA ALA A 5 8.20 -0.54 -26.60
C ALA A 5 7.98 -0.29 -25.10
N LEU A 6 6.86 -0.75 -24.55
CA LEU A 6 6.55 -0.65 -23.14
C LEU A 6 7.35 -1.67 -22.32
N TRP A 7 8.19 -1.19 -21.40
CA TRP A 7 8.79 -2.02 -20.37
C TRP A 7 7.80 -2.18 -19.21
N SER A 8 7.25 -3.38 -19.02
CA SER A 8 6.32 -3.65 -17.93
C SER A 8 7.01 -3.49 -16.57
N ALA A 9 6.36 -2.77 -15.65
CA ALA A 9 6.93 -2.50 -14.33
C ALA A 9 7.15 -3.81 -13.55
N GLN A 10 8.31 -3.95 -12.91
CA GLN A 10 8.73 -5.13 -12.13
C GLN A 10 8.65 -6.47 -12.87
N ALA A 11 8.69 -6.48 -14.18
CA ALA A 11 8.56 -7.69 -14.96
C ALA A 11 9.92 -8.24 -15.43
N HIS A 12 10.07 -9.56 -15.35
CA HIS A 12 11.09 -10.28 -16.11
C HIS A 12 10.62 -10.34 -17.57
N MET A 13 11.04 -9.36 -18.39
CA MET A 13 10.53 -9.18 -19.75
C MET A 13 10.54 -10.44 -20.62
N PRO A 14 11.60 -11.30 -20.59
CA PRO A 14 11.57 -12.55 -21.36
C PRO A 14 10.42 -13.49 -21.01
N SER A 15 9.91 -13.45 -19.78
CA SER A 15 8.79 -14.29 -19.33
C SER A 15 7.43 -13.73 -19.71
N VAL A 16 7.31 -12.42 -19.93
CA VAL A 16 6.01 -11.76 -20.16
C VAL A 16 5.77 -11.35 -21.60
N ILE A 17 6.82 -11.22 -22.43
CA ILE A 17 6.66 -10.90 -23.86
C ILE A 17 5.78 -11.97 -24.54
N GLY A 18 4.71 -11.50 -25.19
CA GLY A 18 3.73 -12.35 -25.85
C GLY A 18 2.69 -13.00 -24.94
N ARG A 19 2.73 -12.70 -23.62
CA ARG A 19 1.76 -13.16 -22.63
C ARG A 19 1.07 -11.99 -21.90
N GLN A 20 1.34 -10.75 -22.31
CA GLN A 20 0.71 -9.57 -21.71
C GLN A 20 -0.81 -9.62 -21.90
N ILE A 21 -1.52 -9.28 -20.84
CA ILE A 21 -2.97 -9.09 -20.87
C ILE A 21 -3.22 -7.60 -21.10
N ASN A 22 -3.75 -7.26 -22.26
CA ASN A 22 -4.06 -5.88 -22.61
C ASN A 22 -5.47 -5.53 -22.15
N VAL A 23 -5.60 -4.77 -21.06
CA VAL A 23 -6.88 -4.29 -20.54
C VAL A 23 -7.25 -2.99 -21.25
N VAL A 24 -8.39 -2.97 -21.92
CA VAL A 24 -8.84 -1.84 -22.76
C VAL A 24 -10.00 -1.04 -22.15
N SER A 25 -10.76 -1.64 -21.22
CA SER A 25 -11.84 -0.94 -20.52
C SER A 25 -12.15 -1.61 -19.17
N GLY A 26 -12.96 -0.92 -18.35
CA GLY A 26 -13.45 -1.44 -17.08
C GLY A 26 -14.84 -0.90 -16.78
N LYS A 27 -15.63 -1.62 -15.98
CA LYS A 27 -16.90 -1.15 -15.43
C LYS A 27 -17.22 -1.85 -14.12
N GLY A 28 -17.42 -1.08 -13.05
CA GLY A 28 -17.65 -1.64 -11.72
C GLY A 28 -16.45 -2.46 -11.25
N ALA A 29 -16.67 -3.72 -10.89
CA ALA A 29 -15.61 -4.65 -10.47
C ALA A 29 -15.02 -5.49 -11.63
N TYR A 30 -15.27 -5.13 -12.87
CA TYR A 30 -14.86 -5.92 -14.03
C TYR A 30 -13.98 -5.13 -14.99
N LEU A 31 -13.03 -5.83 -15.60
CA LEU A 31 -12.15 -5.35 -16.65
C LEU A 31 -12.46 -6.09 -17.97
N THR A 32 -12.20 -5.45 -19.10
CA THR A 32 -12.33 -6.07 -20.42
C THR A 32 -10.98 -5.99 -21.12
N THR A 33 -10.54 -7.11 -21.70
CA THR A 33 -9.32 -7.21 -22.48
C THR A 33 -9.55 -6.88 -23.95
N ASP A 34 -8.48 -6.67 -24.71
CA ASP A 34 -8.52 -6.50 -26.18
C ASP A 34 -9.05 -7.74 -26.94
N THR A 35 -9.03 -8.92 -26.30
CA THR A 35 -9.67 -10.13 -26.84
C THR A 35 -11.17 -10.20 -26.57
N GLY A 36 -11.72 -9.22 -25.84
CA GLY A 36 -13.13 -9.20 -25.44
C GLY A 36 -13.43 -10.01 -24.16
N ALA A 37 -12.43 -10.63 -23.53
CA ALA A 37 -12.64 -11.34 -22.27
C ALA A 37 -13.01 -10.36 -21.14
N ARG A 38 -14.08 -10.68 -20.41
CA ARG A 38 -14.54 -9.92 -19.24
C ARG A 38 -14.05 -10.62 -17.96
N LEU A 39 -13.21 -9.95 -17.20
CA LEU A 39 -12.53 -10.50 -16.02
C LEU A 39 -12.95 -9.73 -14.76
N PHE A 40 -13.30 -10.45 -13.71
CA PHE A 40 -13.53 -9.87 -12.38
C PHE A 40 -12.16 -9.45 -11.77
N ASP A 41 -12.06 -8.20 -11.33
CA ASP A 41 -10.84 -7.64 -10.71
C ASP A 41 -10.75 -8.07 -9.24
N ALA A 42 -10.16 -9.23 -8.98
CA ALA A 42 -9.99 -9.76 -7.63
C ALA A 42 -8.91 -9.05 -6.79
N THR A 43 -8.28 -8.01 -7.34
CA THR A 43 -7.16 -7.28 -6.70
C THR A 43 -7.42 -5.80 -6.50
N ALA A 44 -8.58 -5.27 -6.92
CA ALA A 44 -8.82 -3.84 -7.07
C ALA A 44 -7.63 -3.17 -7.78
N SER A 45 -7.22 -3.73 -8.92
CA SER A 45 -5.99 -3.45 -9.66
C SER A 45 -4.75 -3.69 -8.78
N LEU A 46 -4.15 -2.68 -8.19
CA LEU A 46 -3.06 -2.79 -7.21
C LEU A 46 -3.52 -2.24 -5.84
N TRP A 47 -4.63 -2.79 -5.29
CA TRP A 47 -5.29 -2.36 -4.04
C TRP A 47 -5.85 -0.92 -4.09
N TYR A 48 -6.08 -0.33 -5.27
CA TYR A 48 -6.55 1.06 -5.32
C TYR A 48 -7.99 1.23 -5.79
N ALA A 49 -8.54 0.38 -6.64
CA ALA A 49 -9.85 0.58 -7.28
C ALA A 49 -11.05 0.34 -6.31
N ASN A 50 -11.02 1.00 -5.14
CA ASN A 50 -11.97 0.77 -4.05
C ASN A 50 -13.43 1.01 -4.46
N ILE A 51 -13.71 2.08 -5.22
CA ILE A 51 -15.06 2.44 -5.70
C ILE A 51 -15.40 1.79 -7.05
N GLY A 52 -14.51 0.94 -7.59
CA GLY A 52 -14.65 0.31 -8.91
C GLY A 52 -14.25 1.20 -10.07
N HIS A 53 -14.39 0.64 -11.29
CA HIS A 53 -13.91 1.24 -12.53
C HIS A 53 -15.00 2.04 -13.26
N ALA A 54 -14.57 3.04 -14.05
CA ALA A 54 -15.36 3.81 -15.00
C ALA A 54 -16.63 4.44 -14.41
N ARG A 55 -16.50 5.09 -13.26
CA ARG A 55 -17.58 5.94 -12.71
C ARG A 55 -17.65 7.25 -13.48
N GLU A 56 -18.81 7.53 -14.06
CA GLU A 56 -19.06 8.70 -14.86
C GLU A 56 -18.86 10.00 -14.07
N GLU A 57 -19.36 10.07 -12.84
CA GLU A 57 -19.19 11.23 -11.94
C GLU A 57 -17.70 11.56 -11.64
N MET A 58 -16.81 10.61 -11.70
CA MET A 58 -15.36 10.84 -11.58
C MET A 58 -14.81 11.49 -12.86
N ALA A 59 -15.26 11.05 -14.03
CA ALA A 59 -14.87 11.64 -15.32
C ALA A 59 -15.38 13.07 -15.46
N GLU A 60 -16.61 13.34 -15.01
CA GLU A 60 -17.22 14.67 -15.00
C GLU A 60 -16.43 15.65 -14.13
N VAL A 61 -16.05 15.25 -12.91
CA VAL A 61 -15.23 16.09 -12.01
C VAL A 61 -13.88 16.42 -12.64
N ALA A 62 -13.22 15.43 -13.28
CA ALA A 62 -11.95 15.66 -13.96
C ALA A 62 -12.12 16.67 -15.11
N TYR A 63 -13.16 16.49 -15.93
CA TYR A 63 -13.46 17.37 -17.07
C TYR A 63 -13.71 18.82 -16.62
N GLU A 64 -14.58 19.05 -15.63
CA GLU A 64 -14.89 20.39 -15.13
C GLU A 64 -13.67 21.05 -14.46
N GLN A 65 -12.87 20.29 -13.71
CA GLN A 65 -11.65 20.83 -13.12
C GLN A 65 -10.61 21.20 -14.19
N MET A 66 -10.44 20.39 -15.24
CA MET A 66 -9.53 20.69 -16.36
C MET A 66 -9.94 21.93 -17.13
N LYS A 67 -11.24 22.19 -17.31
CA LYS A 67 -11.75 23.41 -17.94
C LYS A 67 -11.46 24.68 -17.14
N THR A 68 -11.39 24.56 -15.82
CA THR A 68 -11.15 25.69 -14.92
C THR A 68 -9.67 25.99 -14.78
N LEU A 69 -8.92 24.98 -14.35
CA LEU A 69 -7.46 24.99 -14.18
C LEU A 69 -6.98 23.56 -13.94
N GLU A 70 -6.17 23.04 -14.83
CA GLU A 70 -5.67 21.67 -14.77
C GLU A 70 -4.65 21.46 -13.65
N ALA A 71 -3.68 22.37 -13.54
CA ALA A 71 -2.60 22.30 -12.57
C ALA A 71 -2.04 23.66 -12.20
N TYR A 72 -1.68 23.85 -10.95
CA TYR A 72 -0.82 24.92 -10.46
C TYR A 72 -0.07 24.46 -9.21
N HIS A 73 1.18 24.85 -9.09
CA HIS A 73 2.05 24.36 -8.02
C HIS A 73 1.71 24.95 -6.64
N VAL A 74 2.11 24.23 -5.58
CA VAL A 74 1.95 24.64 -4.18
C VAL A 74 3.30 24.98 -3.52
N PHE A 75 4.21 25.64 -4.24
CA PHE A 75 5.54 25.99 -3.77
C PHE A 75 5.60 27.40 -3.19
N GLY A 76 6.32 27.53 -2.07
CA GLY A 76 6.53 28.81 -1.39
C GLY A 76 5.21 29.38 -0.85
N ARG A 77 4.79 30.53 -1.38
CA ARG A 77 3.54 31.21 -0.98
C ARG A 77 2.34 30.89 -1.86
N TYR A 78 2.54 30.06 -2.88
CA TYR A 78 1.45 29.71 -3.80
C TYR A 78 0.71 28.48 -3.30
N THR A 79 -0.58 28.44 -3.55
CA THR A 79 -1.46 27.31 -3.26
C THR A 79 -2.64 27.32 -4.22
N ASN A 80 -3.51 26.32 -4.15
CA ASN A 80 -4.74 26.25 -4.90
C ASN A 80 -5.89 25.72 -4.02
N ASN A 81 -7.13 26.06 -4.39
CA ASN A 81 -8.30 25.72 -3.59
C ASN A 81 -8.48 24.22 -3.41
N ARG A 82 -8.25 23.40 -4.45
CA ARG A 82 -8.45 21.95 -4.35
C ARG A 82 -7.45 21.28 -3.41
N ALA A 83 -6.21 21.72 -3.39
CA ALA A 83 -5.22 21.24 -2.43
C ALA A 83 -5.58 21.63 -0.99
N ILE A 84 -6.12 22.84 -0.78
CA ILE A 84 -6.61 23.29 0.55
C ILE A 84 -7.80 22.43 0.98
N GLU A 85 -8.85 22.35 0.18
CA GLU A 85 -10.07 21.57 0.46
C GLU A 85 -9.76 20.11 0.75
N LEU A 86 -8.89 19.49 -0.05
CA LEU A 86 -8.45 18.10 0.18
C LEU A 86 -7.68 17.97 1.49
N SER A 87 -6.78 18.91 1.79
CA SER A 87 -6.02 18.87 3.05
C SER A 87 -6.95 18.99 4.24
N GLU A 88 -7.94 19.88 4.22
CA GLU A 88 -8.95 20.01 5.27
C GLU A 88 -9.81 18.75 5.42
N LYS A 89 -10.24 18.13 4.30
CA LYS A 89 -10.97 16.86 4.34
C LYS A 89 -10.12 15.73 4.93
N LEU A 90 -8.84 15.61 4.54
CA LEU A 90 -7.92 14.61 5.09
C LEU A 90 -7.68 14.81 6.58
N VAL A 91 -7.53 16.06 7.05
CA VAL A 91 -7.44 16.40 8.48
C VAL A 91 -8.69 15.95 9.23
N SER A 92 -9.89 16.22 8.67
CA SER A 92 -11.16 15.90 9.33
C SER A 92 -11.41 14.39 9.52
N ILE A 93 -10.81 13.54 8.69
CA ILE A 93 -10.95 12.06 8.76
C ILE A 93 -9.73 11.36 9.37
N SER A 94 -8.70 12.12 9.74
CA SER A 94 -7.45 11.61 10.28
C SER A 94 -7.60 11.07 11.71
N PRO A 95 -6.95 9.94 12.05
CA PRO A 95 -6.83 9.50 13.44
C PRO A 95 -5.75 10.25 14.23
N ILE A 96 -4.99 11.14 13.59
CA ILE A 96 -4.03 12.05 14.24
C ILE A 96 -4.74 13.36 14.56
N ASP A 97 -4.62 13.85 15.78
CA ASP A 97 -5.14 15.15 16.18
C ASP A 97 -4.30 16.29 15.56
N ASP A 98 -4.95 17.30 14.98
CA ASP A 98 -4.34 18.48 14.32
C ASP A 98 -3.14 18.13 13.41
N PRO A 99 -3.27 17.22 12.43
CA PRO A 99 -2.16 16.91 11.53
C PRO A 99 -1.96 18.02 10.50
N LYS A 100 -0.75 18.09 9.93
CA LYS A 100 -0.50 18.83 8.69
C LYS A 100 -0.34 17.84 7.53
N VAL A 101 -0.75 18.28 6.35
CA VAL A 101 -0.76 17.45 5.14
C VAL A 101 0.35 17.87 4.19
N ILE A 102 1.11 16.91 3.69
CA ILE A 102 2.01 17.12 2.55
C ILE A 102 1.50 16.23 1.42
N LEU A 103 1.10 16.84 0.31
CA LEU A 103 0.59 16.12 -0.86
C LEU A 103 1.74 15.78 -1.82
N ASN A 104 1.69 14.58 -2.37
CA ASN A 104 2.66 14.01 -3.33
C ASN A 104 1.93 13.34 -4.50
N SER A 105 2.67 12.74 -5.43
CA SER A 105 2.07 12.12 -6.62
C SER A 105 1.77 10.62 -6.45
N GLY A 106 2.26 9.99 -5.37
CA GLY A 106 2.01 8.56 -5.12
C GLY A 106 2.62 8.06 -3.82
N GLY A 107 2.62 6.73 -3.62
CA GLY A 107 3.09 6.11 -2.38
C GLY A 107 4.61 6.17 -2.21
N SER A 108 5.38 5.89 -3.27
CA SER A 108 6.84 5.84 -3.19
C SER A 108 7.46 7.20 -2.86
N ASP A 109 6.98 8.28 -3.47
CA ASP A 109 7.43 9.63 -3.15
C ASP A 109 6.92 10.10 -1.78
N SER A 110 5.76 9.63 -1.33
CA SER A 110 5.26 9.89 0.02
C SER A 110 6.11 9.20 1.10
N ILE A 111 6.60 7.99 0.86
CA ILE A 111 7.57 7.32 1.74
C ILE A 111 8.88 8.12 1.79
N ASP A 112 9.42 8.52 0.65
CA ASP A 112 10.64 9.35 0.60
C ASP A 112 10.44 10.67 1.34
N ALA A 113 9.27 11.30 1.20
CA ALA A 113 8.90 12.49 1.97
C ALA A 113 8.91 12.22 3.48
N ALA A 114 8.23 11.17 3.94
CA ALA A 114 8.16 10.84 5.37
C ALA A 114 9.54 10.60 5.98
N LEU A 115 10.37 9.77 5.34
CA LEU A 115 11.69 9.41 5.87
C LEU A 115 12.68 10.57 5.83
N LYS A 116 12.62 11.43 4.81
CA LYS A 116 13.39 12.69 4.76
C LYS A 116 12.94 13.65 5.87
N LEU A 117 11.61 13.78 6.09
CA LEU A 117 11.07 14.64 7.13
C LEU A 117 11.53 14.21 8.52
N VAL A 118 11.49 12.90 8.81
CA VAL A 118 11.96 12.32 10.07
C VAL A 118 13.42 12.71 10.36
N ARG A 119 14.31 12.51 9.40
CA ARG A 119 15.72 12.90 9.57
C ARG A 119 15.89 14.41 9.74
N ARG A 120 15.13 15.21 8.98
CA ARG A 120 15.15 16.67 9.10
C ARG A 120 14.61 17.14 10.45
N TYR A 121 13.55 16.51 10.97
CA TYR A 121 13.00 16.78 12.30
C TYR A 121 14.06 16.56 13.38
N TRP A 122 14.68 15.39 13.43
CA TRP A 122 15.71 15.10 14.44
C TRP A 122 16.90 16.04 14.36
N ASN A 123 17.32 16.42 13.18
CA ASN A 123 18.35 17.45 13.01
C ASN A 123 17.91 18.79 13.59
N GLN A 124 16.65 19.19 13.38
CA GLN A 124 16.11 20.46 13.85
C GLN A 124 16.02 20.53 15.38
N VAL A 125 15.63 19.46 16.03
CA VAL A 125 15.55 19.40 17.51
C VAL A 125 16.90 19.06 18.17
N GLY A 126 18.00 19.13 17.42
CA GLY A 126 19.37 18.96 17.95
C GLY A 126 19.80 17.50 18.17
N ARG A 127 18.99 16.54 17.73
CA ARG A 127 19.27 15.09 17.86
C ARG A 127 19.86 14.52 16.58
N THR A 128 21.00 15.05 16.13
CA THR A 128 21.59 14.75 14.81
C THR A 128 22.05 13.31 14.61
N ASN A 129 22.22 12.55 15.69
CA ASN A 129 22.58 11.12 15.64
C ASN A 129 21.40 10.23 15.25
N LYS A 130 20.15 10.66 15.49
CA LYS A 130 18.95 9.89 15.16
C LYS A 130 18.74 9.83 13.63
N LYS A 131 19.27 8.78 13.00
CA LYS A 131 19.26 8.60 11.51
C LYS A 131 18.73 7.25 11.08
N VAL A 132 18.81 6.23 11.96
CA VAL A 132 18.44 4.85 11.58
C VAL A 132 16.93 4.73 11.48
N ILE A 133 16.46 4.20 10.37
CA ILE A 133 15.07 3.82 10.14
C ILE A 133 14.95 2.30 10.25
N ILE A 134 14.07 1.83 11.13
CA ILE A 134 13.80 0.40 11.29
C ILE A 134 12.51 0.05 10.55
N SER A 135 12.53 -1.01 9.76
CA SER A 135 11.39 -1.61 9.08
C SER A 135 11.25 -3.09 9.43
N ARG A 136 10.23 -3.75 8.90
CA ARG A 136 10.01 -5.17 9.13
C ARG A 136 10.48 -6.01 7.94
N GLU A 137 10.92 -7.24 8.20
CA GLU A 137 11.06 -8.24 7.14
C GLU A 137 9.73 -8.44 6.42
N HIS A 138 9.79 -8.72 5.13
CA HIS A 138 8.67 -8.84 4.20
C HIS A 138 7.89 -7.55 3.94
N SER A 139 8.23 -6.40 4.54
CA SER A 139 7.54 -5.13 4.27
C SER A 139 7.83 -4.58 2.88
N TYR A 140 6.87 -3.82 2.36
CA TYR A 140 6.99 -3.09 1.09
C TYR A 140 6.64 -1.61 1.31
N HIS A 141 7.58 -0.73 1.01
CA HIS A 141 7.44 0.72 1.20
C HIS A 141 7.73 1.52 -0.07
N GLY A 142 7.37 0.98 -1.25
CA GLY A 142 7.65 1.61 -2.53
C GLY A 142 9.05 1.33 -3.07
N LEU A 143 9.38 1.95 -4.21
CA LEU A 143 10.59 1.64 -4.99
C LEU A 143 11.46 2.87 -5.29
N HIS A 144 11.20 4.02 -4.68
CA HIS A 144 12.16 5.11 -4.66
C HIS A 144 13.32 4.79 -3.72
N ALA A 145 14.36 5.62 -3.69
CA ALA A 145 15.60 5.31 -3.00
C ALA A 145 15.41 4.93 -1.52
N TYR A 146 14.62 5.69 -0.76
CA TYR A 146 14.33 5.35 0.64
C TYR A 146 13.45 4.11 0.76
N GLY A 147 12.38 4.02 -0.04
CA GLY A 147 11.48 2.87 -0.04
C GLY A 147 12.23 1.56 -0.30
N THR A 148 13.09 1.54 -1.32
CA THR A 148 13.98 0.41 -1.63
C THR A 148 14.93 0.10 -0.47
N SER A 149 15.50 1.13 0.17
CA SER A 149 16.49 0.97 1.25
C SER A 149 15.88 0.36 2.52
N VAL A 150 14.64 0.71 2.86
CA VAL A 150 13.90 0.15 4.00
C VAL A 150 13.10 -1.11 3.65
N ALA A 151 13.07 -1.55 2.38
CA ALA A 151 12.31 -2.71 1.96
C ALA A 151 12.69 -3.97 2.73
N GLY A 152 11.69 -4.69 3.21
CA GLY A 152 11.83 -6.04 3.80
C GLY A 152 11.81 -7.16 2.77
N LEU A 153 11.68 -6.83 1.49
CA LEU A 153 11.69 -7.75 0.35
C LEU A 153 13.05 -7.66 -0.35
N ASP A 154 13.90 -8.66 -0.18
CA ASP A 154 15.29 -8.63 -0.66
C ASP A 154 15.41 -8.45 -2.17
N TYR A 155 14.51 -9.04 -2.95
CA TYR A 155 14.50 -8.89 -4.40
C TYR A 155 14.31 -7.43 -4.88
N ASN A 156 13.69 -6.55 -4.09
CA ASN A 156 13.59 -5.13 -4.39
C ASN A 156 14.92 -4.38 -4.21
N ARG A 157 15.89 -5.01 -3.55
CA ARG A 157 17.23 -4.47 -3.27
C ARG A 157 18.31 -5.14 -4.11
N GLU A 158 17.98 -6.26 -4.74
CA GLU A 158 18.94 -7.07 -5.52
C GLU A 158 19.46 -6.28 -6.72
N GLY A 159 20.74 -6.31 -6.93
CA GLY A 159 21.41 -5.72 -8.11
C GLY A 159 21.74 -4.21 -8.02
N TYR A 160 21.29 -3.52 -6.98
CA TYR A 160 21.60 -2.09 -6.83
C TYR A 160 22.94 -1.83 -6.13
N GLY A 161 23.56 -2.84 -5.52
CA GLY A 161 24.73 -2.67 -4.67
C GLY A 161 24.36 -2.13 -3.27
N SER A 162 24.99 -2.68 -2.23
CA SER A 162 24.70 -2.28 -0.84
C SER A 162 25.08 -0.83 -0.55
N ASP A 163 26.11 -0.33 -1.21
CA ASP A 163 26.68 1.03 -1.10
C ASP A 163 25.91 2.10 -1.88
N SER A 164 25.00 1.70 -2.78
CA SER A 164 24.16 2.62 -3.56
C SER A 164 22.79 2.90 -2.91
N LEU A 165 22.44 2.19 -1.83
CA LEU A 165 21.22 2.40 -1.07
C LEU A 165 21.41 3.46 0.02
N VAL A 166 20.30 4.04 0.49
CA VAL A 166 20.33 5.03 1.57
C VAL A 166 20.77 4.35 2.87
N GLU A 167 21.86 4.83 3.46
CA GLU A 167 22.42 4.33 4.70
C GLU A 167 21.52 4.58 5.92
N GLY A 168 21.80 3.87 7.01
CA GLY A 168 21.07 4.00 8.27
C GLY A 168 19.69 3.36 8.19
N THR A 169 19.62 2.13 7.70
CA THR A 169 18.42 1.30 7.73
C THR A 169 18.69 -0.01 8.47
N ALA A 170 17.70 -0.52 9.20
CA ALA A 170 17.74 -1.81 9.85
C ALA A 170 16.40 -2.53 9.67
N ARG A 171 16.41 -3.86 9.77
CA ARG A 171 15.19 -4.68 9.69
C ARG A 171 15.06 -5.52 10.94
N VAL A 172 13.82 -5.79 11.30
CA VAL A 172 13.43 -6.69 12.40
C VAL A 172 12.42 -7.72 11.90
N ASP A 173 12.29 -8.81 12.62
CA ASP A 173 11.25 -9.80 12.31
C ASP A 173 9.87 -9.14 12.24
N LYS A 174 9.03 -9.63 11.35
CA LYS A 174 7.72 -9.04 11.06
C LYS A 174 6.72 -9.11 12.21
N HIS A 175 6.93 -10.01 13.18
CA HIS A 175 6.00 -10.29 14.28
C HIS A 175 6.65 -10.41 15.66
N ASP A 176 7.97 -10.34 15.75
CA ASP A 176 8.69 -10.47 17.01
C ASP A 176 9.03 -9.11 17.61
N VAL A 177 8.36 -8.77 18.69
CA VAL A 177 8.63 -7.54 19.48
C VAL A 177 9.98 -7.66 20.19
N GLY A 178 10.40 -8.85 20.58
CA GLY A 178 11.69 -9.09 21.22
C GLY A 178 12.87 -8.74 20.31
N ASP A 179 12.78 -9.07 19.02
CA ASP A 179 13.78 -8.68 18.02
C ASP A 179 13.85 -7.15 17.84
N PHE A 180 12.71 -6.45 17.91
CA PHE A 180 12.71 -4.98 17.89
C PHE A 180 13.39 -4.40 19.13
N SER A 181 13.09 -4.93 20.33
CA SER A 181 13.75 -4.50 21.59
C SER A 181 15.26 -4.75 21.54
N ALA A 182 15.69 -5.95 21.14
CA ALA A 182 17.11 -6.27 21.01
C ALA A 182 17.82 -5.38 19.96
N THR A 183 17.11 -5.01 18.89
CA THR A 183 17.64 -4.10 17.88
C THR A 183 17.80 -2.68 18.41
N ILE A 184 16.87 -2.19 19.27
CA ILE A 184 17.02 -0.90 19.97
C ILE A 184 18.26 -0.92 20.86
N GLU A 185 18.47 -1.98 21.65
CA GLU A 185 19.64 -2.12 22.52
C GLU A 185 20.96 -2.18 21.71
N ARG A 186 20.97 -2.93 20.62
CA ARG A 186 22.16 -3.09 19.76
C ARG A 186 22.56 -1.82 19.01
N ILE A 187 21.60 -1.04 18.51
CA ILE A 187 21.86 0.18 17.73
C ILE A 187 22.05 1.40 18.66
N GLY A 188 21.41 1.40 19.82
CA GLY A 188 21.25 2.55 20.69
C GLY A 188 20.06 3.42 20.29
N ALA A 189 19.15 3.67 21.22
CA ALA A 189 17.94 4.47 20.99
C ALA A 189 18.23 5.89 20.45
N GLU A 190 19.39 6.44 20.86
CA GLU A 190 19.88 7.77 20.43
C GLU A 190 20.23 7.85 18.93
N ASN A 191 20.38 6.70 18.26
CA ASN A 191 20.69 6.59 16.83
C ASN A 191 19.46 6.30 15.97
N ILE A 192 18.34 5.82 16.59
CA ILE A 192 17.14 5.39 15.87
C ILE A 192 16.18 6.56 15.70
N ALA A 193 15.90 6.89 14.46
CA ALA A 193 15.03 8.00 14.08
C ALA A 193 13.55 7.61 14.04
N ALA A 194 13.23 6.48 13.42
CA ALA A 194 11.86 6.02 13.30
C ALA A 194 11.77 4.50 13.11
N TYR A 195 10.59 3.99 13.45
CA TYR A 195 10.09 2.69 13.04
C TYR A 195 8.96 2.89 12.03
N ILE A 196 9.03 2.21 10.87
CA ILE A 196 8.01 2.24 9.82
C ILE A 196 7.35 0.88 9.66
N ALA A 197 6.02 0.84 9.59
CA ALA A 197 5.28 -0.40 9.41
C ALA A 197 3.95 -0.21 8.67
N GLU A 198 3.61 -1.16 7.82
CA GLU A 198 2.24 -1.34 7.30
C GLU A 198 1.36 -1.90 8.44
N PRO A 199 0.16 -1.34 8.74
CA PRO A 199 -0.74 -1.91 9.75
C PRO A 199 -1.15 -3.36 9.43
N VAL A 200 -1.42 -3.66 8.16
CA VAL A 200 -1.47 -5.00 7.59
C VAL A 200 -0.45 -5.04 6.47
N MET A 201 0.49 -5.93 6.55
CA MET A 201 1.51 -6.09 5.51
C MET A 201 0.85 -6.67 4.25
N GLY A 202 0.86 -5.90 3.15
CA GLY A 202 0.16 -6.28 1.92
C GLY A 202 0.99 -7.16 1.00
N THR A 203 1.91 -6.55 0.25
CA THR A 203 2.77 -7.21 -0.77
C THR A 203 3.59 -8.37 -0.20
N GLY A 204 3.95 -8.31 1.06
CA GLY A 204 4.68 -9.37 1.76
C GLY A 204 3.90 -10.65 2.01
N GLY A 205 2.62 -10.75 1.61
CA GLY A 205 1.80 -11.97 1.71
C GLY A 205 0.58 -11.84 2.65
N VAL A 206 0.00 -10.67 2.76
CA VAL A 206 -1.14 -10.34 3.64
C VAL A 206 -0.92 -10.86 5.08
N HIS A 207 -0.10 -10.15 5.84
CA HIS A 207 0.14 -10.49 7.24
C HIS A 207 -0.52 -9.46 8.17
N PRO A 208 -1.68 -9.77 8.77
CA PRO A 208 -2.27 -8.95 9.83
C PRO A 208 -1.37 -8.97 11.08
N PRO A 209 -1.43 -7.94 11.92
CA PRO A 209 -0.64 -7.90 13.14
C PRO A 209 -1.13 -8.97 14.13
N ARG A 210 -0.20 -9.59 14.87
CA ARG A 210 -0.55 -10.43 16.01
C ARG A 210 -1.19 -9.58 17.12
N LYS A 211 -2.07 -10.19 17.89
CA LYS A 211 -2.72 -9.50 19.03
C LYS A 211 -1.66 -8.91 19.97
N GLY A 212 -1.80 -7.63 20.28
CA GLY A 212 -0.89 -6.89 21.17
C GLY A 212 0.40 -6.41 20.51
N TYR A 213 0.75 -6.84 19.30
CA TYR A 213 2.00 -6.47 18.64
C TYR A 213 2.20 -4.95 18.59
N PHE A 214 1.27 -4.22 18.01
CA PHE A 214 1.42 -2.76 17.88
C PHE A 214 1.30 -2.00 19.20
N ALA A 215 0.62 -2.54 20.20
CA ALA A 215 0.61 -1.95 21.53
C ALA A 215 2.03 -1.90 22.12
N GLU A 216 2.77 -3.01 22.03
CA GLU A 216 4.15 -3.10 22.50
C GLU A 216 5.13 -2.31 21.63
N ILE A 217 5.01 -2.35 20.31
CA ILE A 217 5.82 -1.53 19.39
C ILE A 217 5.69 -0.05 19.73
N GLN A 218 4.45 0.44 19.91
CA GLN A 218 4.20 1.84 20.25
C GLN A 218 4.74 2.21 21.64
N ARG A 219 4.68 1.29 22.61
CA ARG A 219 5.27 1.48 23.94
C ARG A 219 6.78 1.67 23.81
N LEU A 220 7.46 0.74 23.13
CA LEU A 220 8.91 0.80 22.90
C LEU A 220 9.32 2.07 22.14
N CYS A 221 8.56 2.46 21.11
CA CYS A 221 8.82 3.70 20.37
C CYS A 221 8.75 4.94 21.29
N ARG A 222 7.72 5.03 22.15
CA ARG A 222 7.55 6.17 23.09
C ARG A 222 8.66 6.20 24.13
N GLU A 223 8.96 5.07 24.75
CA GLU A 223 9.98 4.96 25.82
C GLU A 223 11.38 5.31 25.32
N ASN A 224 11.66 5.05 24.05
CA ASN A 224 12.97 5.28 23.42
C ASN A 224 13.01 6.53 22.52
N ASP A 225 11.94 7.35 22.56
CA ASP A 225 11.84 8.57 21.75
C ASP A 225 12.08 8.29 20.24
N ILE A 226 11.49 7.21 19.72
CA ILE A 226 11.52 6.79 18.31
C ILE A 226 10.20 7.20 17.67
N LEU A 227 10.24 7.84 16.49
CA LEU A 227 9.03 8.19 15.75
C LEU A 227 8.39 6.92 15.16
N PHE A 228 7.06 6.86 15.20
CA PHE A 228 6.30 5.77 14.59
C PHE A 228 5.62 6.25 13.30
N ILE A 229 5.90 5.57 12.18
CA ILE A 229 5.31 5.83 10.86
C ILE A 229 4.39 4.67 10.50
N ALA A 230 3.11 4.96 10.31
CA ALA A 230 2.16 4.00 9.75
C ALA A 230 2.10 4.16 8.22
N ASP A 231 2.52 3.13 7.51
CA ASP A 231 2.34 3.05 6.05
C ASP A 231 0.94 2.53 5.73
N GLU A 232 0.02 3.45 5.49
CA GLU A 232 -1.37 3.17 5.13
C GLU A 232 -1.64 3.29 3.63
N VAL A 233 -0.62 3.17 2.81
CA VAL A 233 -0.76 3.21 1.35
C VAL A 233 -1.73 2.16 0.82
N ILE A 234 -1.76 0.96 1.43
CA ILE A 234 -2.73 -0.10 1.10
C ILE A 234 -3.94 -0.07 2.03
N THR A 235 -3.70 0.08 3.32
CA THR A 235 -4.71 -0.13 4.37
C THR A 235 -5.68 1.03 4.56
N GLY A 236 -5.30 2.22 4.10
CA GLY A 236 -6.13 3.42 4.19
C GLY A 236 -7.34 3.42 3.26
N PHE A 237 -8.24 4.34 3.52
CA PHE A 237 -9.46 4.61 2.75
C PHE A 237 -10.40 3.42 2.62
N GLY A 238 -10.62 2.73 3.76
CA GLY A 238 -11.68 1.73 3.89
C GLY A 238 -11.23 0.28 3.76
N ARG A 239 -10.01 -0.03 3.30
CA ARG A 239 -9.57 -1.40 3.01
C ARG A 239 -9.66 -2.35 4.21
N THR A 240 -9.52 -1.83 5.42
CA THR A 240 -9.61 -2.61 6.67
C THR A 240 -10.94 -2.43 7.42
N GLY A 241 -11.98 -1.91 6.77
CA GLY A 241 -13.28 -1.65 7.41
C GLY A 241 -13.33 -0.36 8.22
N GLU A 242 -12.24 0.38 8.28
CA GLU A 242 -12.12 1.73 8.86
C GLU A 242 -11.48 2.66 7.83
N MET A 243 -11.69 3.99 7.97
CA MET A 243 -11.07 4.95 7.04
C MET A 243 -9.54 4.82 7.05
N PHE A 244 -8.94 4.60 8.21
CA PHE A 244 -7.53 4.25 8.40
C PHE A 244 -7.39 3.03 9.29
N ALA A 245 -6.48 2.12 8.95
CA ALA A 245 -6.19 0.95 9.79
C ALA A 245 -5.61 1.35 11.15
N SER A 246 -5.01 2.54 11.25
CA SER A 246 -4.59 3.12 12.53
C SER A 246 -5.75 3.22 13.51
N THR A 247 -6.98 3.55 13.07
CA THR A 247 -8.18 3.51 13.91
C THR A 247 -8.49 2.09 14.37
N ARG A 248 -8.53 1.14 13.44
CA ARG A 248 -8.85 -0.27 13.73
C ARG A 248 -7.90 -0.89 14.75
N TYR A 249 -6.60 -0.62 14.62
CA TYR A 249 -5.56 -1.20 15.47
C TYR A 249 -5.10 -0.27 16.62
N GLN A 250 -5.82 0.84 16.85
CA GLN A 250 -5.55 1.82 17.90
C GLN A 250 -4.11 2.35 17.85
N LEU A 251 -3.61 2.59 16.64
CA LEU A 251 -2.29 3.16 16.42
C LEU A 251 -2.29 4.67 16.70
N LYS A 252 -1.16 5.14 17.20
CA LYS A 252 -0.89 6.57 17.45
C LYS A 252 0.40 6.96 16.71
N PRO A 253 0.38 6.98 15.37
CA PRO A 253 1.57 7.29 14.60
C PRO A 253 1.92 8.78 14.64
N ASP A 254 3.21 9.08 14.52
CA ASP A 254 3.71 10.44 14.30
C ASP A 254 3.53 10.87 12.83
N ILE A 255 3.50 9.90 11.91
CA ILE A 255 3.25 10.13 10.49
C ILE A 255 2.39 8.98 9.94
N ILE A 256 1.37 9.31 9.15
CA ILE A 256 0.67 8.36 8.29
C ILE A 256 1.06 8.64 6.84
N VAL A 257 1.46 7.60 6.11
CA VAL A 257 1.69 7.67 4.67
C VAL A 257 0.47 7.13 3.95
N PHE A 258 -0.02 7.83 2.93
CA PHE A 258 -1.20 7.43 2.17
C PHE A 258 -1.02 7.58 0.65
N ALA A 259 -1.75 6.78 -0.12
CA ALA A 259 -1.89 6.86 -1.58
C ALA A 259 -3.08 5.99 -2.04
N LYS A 260 -3.02 5.42 -3.24
CA LYS A 260 -3.92 4.37 -3.76
C LYS A 260 -5.41 4.69 -3.58
N GLY A 261 -6.01 4.18 -2.50
CA GLY A 261 -7.42 4.33 -2.20
C GLY A 261 -7.90 5.78 -2.06
N VAL A 262 -7.01 6.75 -1.87
CA VAL A 262 -7.36 8.17 -1.79
C VAL A 262 -8.04 8.71 -3.06
N THR A 263 -7.72 8.17 -4.22
CA THR A 263 -8.34 8.50 -5.52
C THR A 263 -9.01 7.31 -6.18
N SER A 264 -8.97 6.14 -5.56
CA SER A 264 -9.38 4.86 -6.17
C SER A 264 -8.77 4.61 -7.57
N GLY A 265 -7.59 5.16 -7.83
CA GLY A 265 -6.87 4.97 -9.10
C GLY A 265 -7.30 5.92 -10.23
N TYR A 266 -8.25 6.82 -10.01
CA TYR A 266 -8.69 7.79 -11.03
C TYR A 266 -7.64 8.88 -11.31
N ALA A 267 -6.73 9.11 -10.37
CA ALA A 267 -5.55 9.95 -10.59
C ALA A 267 -4.39 9.51 -9.69
N ALA A 268 -3.17 9.82 -10.10
CA ALA A 268 -1.98 9.68 -9.28
C ALA A 268 -2.00 10.72 -8.16
N LEU A 269 -2.01 10.26 -6.90
CA LEU A 269 -1.94 11.10 -5.70
C LEU A 269 -1.49 10.26 -4.51
N GLY A 270 -0.75 10.88 -3.63
CA GLY A 270 -0.37 10.37 -2.32
C GLY A 270 -0.03 11.51 -1.38
N GLY A 271 0.43 11.20 -0.20
CA GLY A 271 0.83 12.21 0.75
C GLY A 271 1.14 11.63 2.13
N ILE A 272 1.39 12.54 3.05
CA ILE A 272 1.59 12.21 4.47
C ILE A 272 0.74 13.11 5.36
N LEU A 273 0.25 12.54 6.45
CA LEU A 273 -0.34 13.25 7.58
C LEU A 273 0.71 13.28 8.68
N VAL A 274 1.02 14.45 9.19
CA VAL A 274 2.14 14.69 10.11
C VAL A 274 1.60 15.19 11.44
N ALA A 275 1.90 14.50 12.54
CA ALA A 275 1.45 14.86 13.88
C ALA A 275 2.11 16.15 14.40
N PRO A 276 1.48 16.85 15.37
CA PRO A 276 2.00 18.08 15.98
C PRO A 276 3.42 17.97 16.47
N ARG A 277 3.76 16.86 17.12
CA ARG A 277 5.13 16.59 17.58
C ARG A 277 6.18 16.81 16.49
N VAL A 278 5.88 16.45 15.23
CA VAL A 278 6.84 16.52 14.12
C VAL A 278 6.74 17.84 13.38
N TRP A 279 5.54 18.36 13.13
CA TRP A 279 5.40 19.58 12.31
C TRP A 279 5.63 20.88 13.08
N GLN A 280 5.34 20.96 14.39
CA GLN A 280 5.43 22.21 15.17
C GLN A 280 6.77 22.94 15.04
N PRO A 281 7.96 22.26 15.15
CA PRO A 281 9.26 22.95 15.02
C PRO A 281 9.47 23.65 13.66
N PHE A 282 8.69 23.30 12.64
CA PHE A 282 8.76 23.92 11.32
C PHE A 282 7.78 25.10 11.17
N PHE A 283 6.82 25.26 12.07
CA PHE A 283 5.78 26.29 12.02
C PHE A 283 5.98 27.39 13.06
N GLU A 284 6.95 27.25 13.96
CA GLU A 284 7.29 28.28 14.94
C GLU A 284 7.78 29.56 14.26
N LYS A 285 7.28 30.70 14.72
CA LYS A 285 7.69 32.00 14.19
C LYS A 285 9.08 32.37 14.69
N GLY A 286 10.05 32.51 13.80
CA GLY A 286 11.41 32.93 14.15
C GLY A 286 12.35 32.88 12.94
N LYS A 287 13.46 33.66 13.01
CA LYS A 287 14.46 33.70 11.93
C LYS A 287 15.20 32.36 11.71
N SER A 288 15.14 31.46 12.70
CA SER A 288 15.82 30.16 12.69
C SER A 288 14.90 29.00 12.35
N SER A 289 13.61 29.23 12.06
CA SER A 289 12.69 28.14 11.69
C SER A 289 13.17 27.44 10.42
N PRO A 290 13.30 26.11 10.44
CA PRO A 290 13.88 25.39 9.33
C PRO A 290 12.91 25.27 8.15
N ILE A 291 13.46 25.22 6.95
CA ILE A 291 12.68 24.84 5.78
C ILE A 291 12.79 23.31 5.61
N TYR A 292 11.65 22.64 5.47
CA TYR A 292 11.61 21.28 4.94
C TYR A 292 11.65 21.35 3.41
N ARG A 293 12.85 21.17 2.83
CA ARG A 293 13.08 21.25 1.38
C ARG A 293 12.69 19.95 0.69
N HIS A 294 11.39 19.79 0.48
CA HIS A 294 10.80 18.67 -0.25
C HIS A 294 9.50 19.12 -0.92
N GLY A 295 9.19 18.50 -2.05
CA GLY A 295 7.98 18.71 -2.84
C GLY A 295 8.21 18.17 -4.24
N THR A 296 7.19 17.56 -4.83
CA THR A 296 7.19 17.14 -6.23
C THR A 296 6.54 18.24 -7.09
N THR A 297 6.86 18.31 -8.36
CA THR A 297 6.29 19.28 -9.30
C THR A 297 4.74 19.25 -9.27
N TYR A 298 4.18 18.08 -9.10
CA TYR A 298 2.75 17.84 -9.08
C TYR A 298 2.13 17.71 -7.68
N SER A 299 2.84 18.16 -6.63
CA SER A 299 2.26 18.26 -5.29
C SER A 299 0.99 19.14 -5.33
N GLY A 300 -0.13 18.62 -4.82
CA GLY A 300 -1.40 19.34 -4.78
C GLY A 300 -2.02 19.61 -6.16
N HIS A 301 -1.76 18.73 -7.16
CA HIS A 301 -2.34 18.81 -8.51
C HIS A 301 -3.86 18.94 -8.45
N LEU A 302 -4.42 19.97 -9.11
CA LEU A 302 -5.84 20.33 -8.96
C LEU A 302 -6.78 19.20 -9.36
N VAL A 303 -6.58 18.59 -10.53
CA VAL A 303 -7.44 17.49 -11.00
C VAL A 303 -7.34 16.30 -10.07
N SER A 304 -6.14 15.92 -9.63
CA SER A 304 -5.96 14.79 -8.68
C SER A 304 -6.62 15.08 -7.34
N SER A 305 -6.52 16.30 -6.83
CA SER A 305 -7.16 16.73 -5.57
C SER A 305 -8.68 16.77 -5.68
N ALA A 306 -9.23 17.26 -6.80
CA ALA A 306 -10.67 17.25 -7.06
C ALA A 306 -11.23 15.81 -7.13
N LEU A 307 -10.51 14.90 -7.80
CA LEU A 307 -10.86 13.49 -7.88
C LEU A 307 -10.76 12.79 -6.52
N ALA A 308 -9.76 13.14 -5.70
CA ALA A 308 -9.66 12.61 -4.34
C ALA A 308 -10.85 13.05 -3.46
N LEU A 309 -11.22 14.32 -3.51
CA LEU A 309 -12.40 14.85 -2.80
C LEU A 309 -13.68 14.11 -3.24
N LYS A 310 -13.87 13.91 -4.54
CA LYS A 310 -15.02 13.18 -5.06
C LYS A 310 -15.01 11.70 -4.66
N ASN A 311 -13.85 11.07 -4.67
CA ASN A 311 -13.71 9.68 -4.20
C ASN A 311 -14.07 9.54 -2.71
N LEU A 312 -13.62 10.48 -1.86
CA LEU A 312 -13.96 10.48 -0.43
C LEU A 312 -15.46 10.70 -0.22
N GLU A 313 -16.09 11.59 -0.99
CA GLU A 313 -17.54 11.78 -0.99
C GLU A 313 -18.30 10.50 -1.38
N ILE A 314 -17.84 9.78 -2.41
CA ILE A 314 -18.45 8.51 -2.85
C ILE A 314 -18.32 7.43 -1.75
N LEU A 315 -17.13 7.28 -1.16
CA LEU A 315 -16.90 6.33 -0.06
C LEU A 315 -17.88 6.57 1.10
N GLU A 316 -18.13 7.83 1.44
CA GLU A 316 -19.04 8.24 2.51
C GLU A 316 -20.51 8.07 2.09
N ARG A 317 -20.91 8.65 0.96
CA ARG A 317 -22.29 8.63 0.45
C ARG A 317 -22.84 7.21 0.24
N GLU A 318 -22.00 6.32 -0.27
CA GLU A 318 -22.41 4.92 -0.54
C GLU A 318 -22.10 3.97 0.62
N GLY A 319 -21.57 4.45 1.73
CA GLY A 319 -21.23 3.64 2.91
C GLY A 319 -20.19 2.54 2.62
N LEU A 320 -19.25 2.79 1.69
CA LEU A 320 -18.35 1.75 1.19
C LEU A 320 -17.31 1.28 2.22
N VAL A 321 -17.01 2.08 3.22
CA VAL A 321 -16.15 1.66 4.34
C VAL A 321 -16.86 0.59 5.19
N ALA A 322 -18.13 0.82 5.55
CA ALA A 322 -18.93 -0.19 6.25
C ALA A 322 -19.20 -1.42 5.38
N ARG A 323 -19.38 -1.23 4.06
CA ARG A 323 -19.50 -2.32 3.09
C ARG A 323 -18.24 -3.19 3.07
N SER A 324 -17.06 -2.58 3.08
CA SER A 324 -15.77 -3.30 3.16
C SER A 324 -15.69 -4.17 4.43
N ALA A 325 -16.11 -3.64 5.58
CA ALA A 325 -16.18 -4.42 6.84
C ALA A 325 -17.14 -5.64 6.73
N ALA A 326 -18.29 -5.47 6.08
CA ALA A 326 -19.24 -6.57 5.86
C ALA A 326 -18.64 -7.62 4.89
N LEU A 327 -18.00 -7.19 3.82
CA LEU A 327 -17.32 -8.07 2.86
C LEU A 327 -16.15 -8.84 3.48
N GLU A 328 -15.47 -8.28 4.46
CA GLU A 328 -14.42 -8.97 5.22
C GLU A 328 -14.98 -10.24 5.88
N GLN A 329 -16.17 -10.20 6.46
CA GLN A 329 -16.78 -11.35 7.14
C GLN A 329 -17.08 -12.49 6.14
N ILE A 330 -17.55 -12.14 4.94
CA ILE A 330 -17.80 -13.11 3.88
C ILE A 330 -16.48 -13.72 3.42
N LEU A 331 -15.49 -12.87 3.12
CA LEU A 331 -14.17 -13.33 2.70
C LEU A 331 -13.50 -14.21 3.76
N ALA A 332 -13.65 -13.88 5.05
CA ALA A 332 -13.09 -14.69 6.15
C ALA A 332 -13.72 -16.09 6.19
N SER A 333 -15.04 -16.18 6.01
CA SER A 333 -15.75 -17.46 5.96
C SER A 333 -15.30 -18.31 4.78
N GLU A 334 -15.19 -17.72 3.60
CA GLU A 334 -14.75 -18.42 2.38
C GLU A 334 -13.27 -18.86 2.48
N LEU A 335 -12.37 -18.01 2.98
CA LEU A 335 -10.97 -18.34 3.21
C LEU A 335 -10.82 -19.50 4.21
N LYS A 336 -11.59 -19.49 5.30
CA LYS A 336 -11.59 -20.60 6.26
C LYS A 336 -11.98 -21.91 5.61
N SER A 337 -12.93 -21.91 4.68
CA SER A 337 -13.39 -23.12 3.99
C SER A 337 -12.30 -23.73 3.08
N ILE A 338 -11.32 -22.92 2.59
CA ILE A 338 -10.27 -23.39 1.70
C ILE A 338 -9.00 -23.85 2.45
N GLU A 339 -8.85 -23.53 3.74
CA GLU A 339 -7.68 -23.89 4.54
C GLU A 339 -7.44 -25.39 4.62
N SER A 340 -8.47 -26.22 4.50
CA SER A 340 -8.36 -27.68 4.53
C SER A 340 -7.89 -28.32 3.23
N HIS A 341 -7.66 -27.54 2.18
CA HIS A 341 -7.21 -28.05 0.89
C HIS A 341 -5.72 -28.46 0.95
N ASP A 342 -5.36 -29.61 0.40
CA ASP A 342 -4.00 -30.23 0.51
C ASP A 342 -2.87 -29.29 0.06
N PHE A 343 -3.13 -28.44 -0.92
CA PHE A 343 -2.14 -27.46 -1.41
C PHE A 343 -2.13 -26.13 -0.69
N VAL A 344 -2.97 -25.92 0.33
CA VAL A 344 -3.04 -24.66 1.09
C VAL A 344 -2.28 -24.79 2.41
N THR A 345 -1.29 -23.94 2.60
CA THR A 345 -0.52 -23.87 3.86
C THR A 345 -1.07 -22.85 4.84
N ALA A 346 -1.70 -21.80 4.34
CA ALA A 346 -2.38 -20.80 5.16
C ALA A 346 -3.38 -19.99 4.32
N ALA A 347 -4.45 -19.54 4.95
CA ALA A 347 -5.30 -18.47 4.42
C ALA A 347 -5.32 -17.32 5.43
N ARG A 348 -4.98 -16.11 4.98
CA ARG A 348 -4.86 -14.95 5.86
C ARG A 348 -5.79 -13.83 5.40
N ILE A 349 -6.26 -13.03 6.37
CA ILE A 349 -7.15 -11.91 6.15
C ILE A 349 -6.80 -10.76 7.09
N GLY A 350 -6.90 -9.52 6.60
CA GLY A 350 -6.69 -8.32 7.40
C GLY A 350 -7.51 -7.15 6.85
N GLY A 351 -8.82 -7.13 7.13
CA GLY A 351 -9.78 -6.29 6.42
C GLY A 351 -10.30 -6.98 5.15
N PHE A 352 -10.89 -6.24 4.24
CA PHE A 352 -11.30 -6.80 2.93
C PHE A 352 -10.08 -6.95 2.01
N MET A 353 -9.08 -7.62 2.53
CA MET A 353 -7.88 -8.10 1.82
C MET A 353 -7.41 -9.40 2.46
N GLY A 354 -7.22 -10.42 1.64
CA GLY A 354 -6.78 -11.74 2.06
C GLY A 354 -5.81 -12.34 1.06
N CYS A 355 -5.31 -13.51 1.41
CA CYS A 355 -4.53 -14.36 0.52
C CYS A 355 -4.72 -15.83 0.84
N VAL A 356 -4.47 -16.68 -0.15
CA VAL A 356 -4.32 -18.12 -0.02
C VAL A 356 -2.85 -18.46 -0.30
N GLU A 357 -2.11 -18.87 0.73
CA GLU A 357 -0.72 -19.32 0.61
C GLU A 357 -0.70 -20.79 0.25
N LEU A 358 0.11 -21.12 -0.72
CA LEU A 358 0.19 -22.46 -1.30
C LEU A 358 1.45 -23.18 -0.88
N SER A 359 1.39 -24.51 -0.82
CA SER A 359 2.55 -25.36 -0.66
C SER A 359 3.53 -25.20 -1.83
N ASN A 360 4.80 -25.54 -1.63
CA ASN A 360 5.81 -25.50 -2.69
C ASN A 360 5.61 -26.58 -3.77
N GLU A 361 4.56 -27.37 -3.68
CA GLU A 361 4.21 -28.39 -4.68
C GLU A 361 3.52 -27.78 -5.92
N ILE A 362 2.93 -26.60 -5.77
CA ILE A 362 2.29 -25.85 -6.85
C ILE A 362 2.73 -24.38 -6.81
N SER A 363 2.61 -23.68 -7.95
CA SER A 363 2.99 -22.26 -8.07
C SER A 363 1.77 -21.37 -8.04
N ALA A 364 1.78 -20.33 -7.19
CA ALA A 364 0.74 -19.30 -7.18
C ALA A 364 0.63 -18.59 -8.54
N GLU A 365 1.74 -18.39 -9.27
CA GLU A 365 1.74 -17.83 -10.63
C GLU A 365 0.94 -18.73 -11.58
N SER A 366 1.17 -20.05 -11.55
CA SER A 366 0.42 -21.00 -12.38
C SER A 366 -1.07 -21.03 -12.04
N ILE A 367 -1.43 -20.90 -10.77
CA ILE A 367 -2.84 -20.86 -10.34
C ILE A 367 -3.49 -19.56 -10.79
N THR A 368 -2.82 -18.41 -10.62
CA THR A 368 -3.35 -17.12 -11.05
C THR A 368 -3.53 -17.03 -12.57
N ASP A 369 -2.62 -17.59 -13.35
CA ASP A 369 -2.76 -17.71 -14.82
C ASP A 369 -4.02 -18.50 -15.19
N ARG A 370 -4.28 -19.63 -14.50
CA ARG A 370 -5.47 -20.45 -14.76
C ARG A 370 -6.76 -19.80 -14.32
N LEU A 371 -6.75 -18.97 -13.27
CA LEU A 371 -7.95 -18.24 -12.82
C LEU A 371 -8.50 -17.29 -13.89
N ILE A 372 -7.66 -16.82 -14.82
CA ILE A 372 -8.08 -16.00 -15.96
C ILE A 372 -9.08 -16.77 -16.85
N GLU A 373 -8.87 -18.09 -17.05
CA GLU A 373 -9.78 -18.94 -17.82
C GLU A 373 -11.16 -19.08 -17.15
N TYR A 374 -11.23 -18.85 -15.83
CA TYR A 374 -12.45 -18.83 -15.03
C TYR A 374 -13.07 -17.43 -14.89
N GLY A 375 -12.50 -16.43 -15.56
CA GLY A 375 -13.01 -15.06 -15.54
C GLY A 375 -12.54 -14.20 -14.35
N PHE A 376 -11.46 -14.59 -13.67
CA PHE A 376 -10.91 -13.85 -12.52
C PHE A 376 -9.47 -13.42 -12.77
N ILE A 377 -9.19 -12.14 -12.57
CA ILE A 377 -7.82 -11.63 -12.61
C ILE A 377 -7.33 -11.41 -11.17
N THR A 378 -6.26 -12.09 -10.83
CA THR A 378 -5.53 -11.93 -9.57
C THR A 378 -4.04 -12.06 -9.83
N ARG A 379 -3.23 -12.00 -8.78
CA ARG A 379 -1.78 -12.08 -8.92
C ARG A 379 -1.11 -12.83 -7.75
N PRO A 380 0.09 -13.36 -7.96
CA PRO A 380 0.89 -13.92 -6.88
C PRO A 380 1.42 -12.82 -5.95
N LEU A 381 1.57 -13.15 -4.67
CA LEU A 381 2.27 -12.39 -3.66
C LEU A 381 3.49 -13.19 -3.16
N ARG A 382 4.37 -12.53 -2.37
CA ARG A 382 5.46 -13.21 -1.68
C ARG A 382 4.92 -14.38 -0.83
N GLY A 383 5.73 -15.43 -0.71
CA GLY A 383 5.37 -16.65 0.04
C GLY A 383 4.46 -17.58 -0.74
N ASN A 384 4.52 -17.53 -2.09
CA ASN A 384 3.70 -18.38 -2.95
C ASN A 384 2.20 -18.24 -2.67
N ALA A 385 1.72 -16.99 -2.47
CA ALA A 385 0.33 -16.72 -2.11
C ALA A 385 -0.45 -16.06 -3.24
N ILE A 386 -1.78 -16.27 -3.28
CA ILE A 386 -2.72 -15.66 -4.23
C ILE A 386 -3.39 -14.49 -3.53
N GLN A 387 -3.33 -13.28 -4.12
CA GLN A 387 -3.99 -12.09 -3.62
C GLN A 387 -5.51 -12.15 -3.79
N ILE A 388 -6.26 -11.71 -2.76
CA ILE A 388 -7.71 -11.52 -2.82
C ILE A 388 -8.06 -10.22 -2.15
N SER A 389 -8.39 -9.19 -2.93
CA SER A 389 -8.69 -7.85 -2.41
C SER A 389 -9.52 -7.02 -3.40
N PRO A 390 -10.73 -7.48 -3.75
CA PRO A 390 -11.52 -6.84 -4.79
C PRO A 390 -12.04 -5.45 -4.40
N PRO A 391 -12.67 -4.68 -5.32
CA PRO A 391 -13.33 -3.41 -5.03
C PRO A 391 -14.44 -3.53 -3.97
N PHE A 392 -14.74 -2.44 -3.22
CA PHE A 392 -15.76 -2.48 -2.16
C PHE A 392 -17.19 -2.59 -2.68
N ILE A 393 -17.40 -2.30 -3.96
CA ILE A 393 -18.69 -2.46 -4.64
C ILE A 393 -19.00 -3.91 -5.05
N THR A 394 -18.10 -4.84 -4.73
CA THR A 394 -18.25 -6.28 -5.00
C THR A 394 -19.52 -6.82 -4.30
N LYS A 395 -20.26 -7.67 -4.99
CA LYS A 395 -21.40 -8.39 -4.43
C LYS A 395 -20.93 -9.58 -3.60
N ASP A 396 -21.74 -9.97 -2.61
CA ASP A 396 -21.45 -11.13 -1.75
C ASP A 396 -21.20 -12.41 -2.57
N GLN A 397 -22.03 -12.61 -3.60
CA GLN A 397 -21.91 -13.78 -4.47
C GLN A 397 -20.62 -13.78 -5.28
N GLU A 398 -20.13 -12.61 -5.73
CA GLU A 398 -18.89 -12.50 -6.48
C GLU A 398 -17.66 -12.89 -5.63
N VAL A 399 -17.68 -12.65 -4.31
CA VAL A 399 -16.64 -13.15 -3.38
C VAL A 399 -16.69 -14.67 -3.31
N ARG A 400 -17.89 -15.26 -3.19
CA ARG A 400 -18.07 -16.72 -3.15
C ARG A 400 -17.64 -17.37 -4.47
N ASP A 401 -18.05 -16.80 -5.61
CA ASP A 401 -17.68 -17.30 -6.94
C ASP A 401 -16.17 -17.30 -7.15
N LEU A 402 -15.48 -16.23 -6.69
CA LEU A 402 -14.02 -16.15 -6.74
C LEU A 402 -13.36 -17.28 -5.94
N LEU A 403 -13.77 -17.51 -4.68
CA LEU A 403 -13.16 -18.55 -3.84
C LEU A 403 -13.52 -19.95 -4.33
N SER A 404 -14.72 -20.15 -4.91
CA SER A 404 -15.12 -21.37 -5.60
C SER A 404 -14.24 -21.66 -6.81
N ALA A 405 -13.93 -20.62 -7.61
CA ALA A 405 -13.01 -20.75 -8.73
C ALA A 405 -11.58 -21.08 -8.26
N VAL A 406 -11.08 -20.43 -7.20
CA VAL A 406 -9.78 -20.77 -6.60
C VAL A 406 -9.74 -22.24 -6.19
N ARG A 407 -10.75 -22.74 -5.47
CA ARG A 407 -10.86 -24.18 -5.10
C ARG A 407 -10.86 -25.08 -6.33
N THR A 408 -11.69 -24.76 -7.33
CA THR A 408 -11.78 -25.56 -8.56
C THR A 408 -10.45 -25.65 -9.31
N VAL A 409 -9.69 -24.56 -9.36
CA VAL A 409 -8.37 -24.53 -9.98
C VAL A 409 -7.36 -25.33 -9.15
N LEU A 410 -7.43 -25.29 -7.83
CA LEU A 410 -6.58 -26.08 -6.93
C LEU A 410 -6.87 -27.58 -7.05
N ASP A 411 -8.16 -27.99 -7.08
CA ASP A 411 -8.59 -29.39 -7.26
C ASP A 411 -8.06 -30.01 -8.57
N ARG A 412 -7.85 -29.16 -9.60
CA ARG A 412 -7.35 -29.56 -10.92
C ARG A 412 -5.83 -29.35 -11.08
N ALA A 413 -5.17 -28.80 -10.05
CA ALA A 413 -3.74 -28.58 -10.10
C ALA A 413 -2.99 -29.92 -10.00
N LYS A 414 -1.87 -29.98 -10.72
CA LYS A 414 -0.95 -31.12 -10.60
C LYS A 414 0.32 -30.64 -9.91
N PRO A 415 0.87 -31.43 -8.96
CA PRO A 415 2.14 -31.09 -8.35
C PRO A 415 3.22 -30.84 -9.41
N VAL A 416 4.00 -29.79 -9.20
CA VAL A 416 5.19 -29.56 -10.04
C VAL A 416 6.18 -30.66 -9.75
N CYS A 417 6.47 -31.52 -10.73
CA CYS A 417 7.52 -32.53 -10.60
C CYS A 417 8.81 -31.82 -10.21
N ARG A 418 9.41 -32.17 -9.07
CA ARG A 418 10.67 -31.60 -8.57
C ARG A 418 11.79 -31.80 -9.58
N MET A 419 11.91 -30.90 -10.56
CA MET A 419 13.18 -30.70 -11.24
C MET A 419 14.05 -29.79 -10.34
N GLY A 420 15.27 -30.24 -10.09
CA GLY A 420 16.20 -29.80 -9.07
C GLY A 420 16.27 -28.28 -8.86
N LYS A 421 16.65 -27.91 -7.65
CA LYS A 421 16.91 -26.57 -7.08
C LYS A 421 17.50 -25.53 -8.04
N ALA A 422 16.69 -24.89 -8.87
CA ALA A 422 17.16 -23.83 -9.76
C ALA A 422 16.06 -22.80 -10.15
N ARG A 423 15.01 -22.58 -9.34
CA ARG A 423 14.01 -21.53 -9.63
C ARG A 423 13.45 -20.85 -8.37
N GLU A 424 14.32 -20.46 -7.43
CA GLU A 424 13.90 -19.57 -6.31
C GLU A 424 13.95 -18.07 -6.66
N LYS A 425 14.14 -17.69 -7.93
CA LYS A 425 14.50 -16.32 -8.30
C LYS A 425 13.45 -15.55 -9.13
N ILE A 426 12.22 -16.04 -9.29
CA ILE A 426 11.21 -15.27 -10.03
C ILE A 426 9.86 -15.37 -9.32
N ALA A 427 9.67 -14.60 -8.26
CA ALA A 427 8.36 -14.22 -7.78
C ALA A 427 8.35 -12.69 -7.66
N ILE A 428 7.72 -12.05 -8.62
CA ILE A 428 7.44 -10.61 -8.68
C ILE A 428 6.25 -10.29 -7.79
#